data_e52994ae7770b10429d0915232c488ba
#
_entry.id   e52994ae7770b10429d0915232c488ba
#
_cell.length_a   1.000
_cell.length_b   1.000
_cell.length_c   1.000
_cell.angle_alpha   90.00
_cell.angle_beta   90.00
_cell.angle_gamma   90.00
#
_symmetry.space_group_name_H-M   'P 1'
#
loop_
_entity.id
_entity.type
_entity.pdbx_description
1 polymer ?
#
loop_
_entity_poly.entity_id
_entity_poly.type
_entity_poly.pdbx_seq_one_letter_code
_entity_poly.pdbx_strand_id
1 'polypeptide(L)'
;MANIKSQIKRNRQNERRRLRNKAARSEIKTRVKTAVTAVEQGTGDAEEALRLAVKRIDKAAARGVIHKNQAANRKSRLMRRLARASSAS
;
A
#
# COMPACT_ATOMS: atom_id res chain seq x y z
N MET A 1 7.07 26.96 -31.19
CA MET A 1 6.34 25.81 -30.66
C MET A 1 6.86 25.35 -29.33
N ALA A 2 6.47 26.06 -28.27
CA ALA A 2 6.84 25.73 -26.90
C ALA A 2 6.21 24.41 -26.41
N ASN A 3 5.18 23.91 -27.10
CA ASN A 3 4.37 22.79 -26.64
C ASN A 3 5.10 21.44 -26.63
N ILE A 4 6.09 21.24 -27.51
CA ILE A 4 6.82 19.98 -27.61
C ILE A 4 7.70 19.76 -26.37
N LYS A 5 8.44 20.79 -25.96
CA LYS A 5 9.29 20.71 -24.76
C LYS A 5 8.46 20.51 -23.50
N SER A 6 7.30 21.19 -23.40
CA SER A 6 6.37 21.01 -22.29
C SER A 6 5.83 19.59 -22.22
N GLN A 7 5.46 19.01 -23.36
CA GLN A 7 4.95 17.65 -23.43
C GLN A 7 6.01 16.62 -23.03
N ILE A 8 7.24 16.80 -23.49
CA ILE A 8 8.34 15.90 -23.10
C ILE A 8 8.56 15.97 -21.59
N LYS A 9 8.55 17.16 -21.02
CA LYS A 9 8.69 17.34 -19.58
C LYS A 9 7.56 16.68 -18.81
N ARG A 10 6.30 16.84 -19.24
CA ARG A 10 5.12 16.22 -18.64
C ARG A 10 5.20 14.70 -18.74
N ASN A 11 5.61 14.16 -19.88
CA ASN A 11 5.75 12.73 -20.07
C ASN A 11 6.78 12.12 -19.12
N ARG A 12 7.92 12.80 -18.93
CA ARG A 12 8.94 12.36 -17.98
C ARG A 12 8.43 12.40 -16.54
N GLN A 13 7.71 13.45 -16.15
CA GLN A 13 7.13 13.57 -14.83
C GLN A 13 6.08 12.49 -14.59
N ASN A 14 5.22 12.24 -15.59
CA ASN A 14 4.18 11.22 -15.50
C ASN A 14 4.78 9.82 -15.38
N GLU A 15 5.86 9.55 -16.10
CA GLU A 15 6.56 8.28 -16.04
C GLU A 15 7.21 8.07 -14.66
N ARG A 16 7.85 9.09 -14.11
CA ARG A 16 8.40 9.04 -12.77
C ARG A 16 7.34 8.79 -11.72
N ARG A 17 6.19 9.46 -11.82
CA ARG A 17 5.05 9.27 -10.91
C ARG A 17 4.51 7.85 -11.04
N ARG A 18 4.37 7.35 -12.26
CA ARG A 18 3.89 5.99 -12.50
C ARG A 18 4.80 4.96 -11.85
N LEU A 19 6.11 5.12 -11.97
CA LEU A 19 7.09 4.22 -11.37
C LEU A 19 7.04 4.28 -9.85
N ARG A 20 6.97 5.48 -9.27
CA ARG A 20 6.84 5.64 -7.81
C ARG A 20 5.54 5.03 -7.30
N ASN A 21 4.44 5.26 -8.01
CA ASN A 21 3.14 4.73 -7.62
C ASN A 21 3.11 3.20 -7.71
N LYS A 22 3.73 2.65 -8.73
CA LYS A 22 3.85 1.21 -8.89
C LYS A 22 4.67 0.61 -7.75
N ALA A 23 5.79 1.22 -7.40
CA ALA A 23 6.64 0.78 -6.31
C ALA A 23 5.90 0.85 -4.97
N ALA A 24 5.17 1.93 -4.71
CA ALA A 24 4.39 2.10 -3.49
C ALA A 24 3.27 1.04 -3.39
N ARG A 25 2.57 0.76 -4.48
CA ARG A 25 1.53 -0.27 -4.51
C ARG A 25 2.10 -1.66 -4.29
N SER A 26 3.25 -1.95 -4.87
CA SER A 26 3.96 -3.22 -4.66
C SER A 26 4.39 -3.38 -3.20
N GLU A 27 4.88 -2.30 -2.59
CA GLU A 27 5.26 -2.29 -1.19
C GLU A 27 4.06 -2.57 -0.28
N ILE A 28 2.90 -1.96 -0.56
CA ILE A 28 1.68 -2.22 0.19
C ILE A 28 1.31 -3.70 0.13
N LYS A 29 1.30 -4.29 -1.05
CA LYS A 29 1.01 -5.72 -1.20
C LYS A 29 1.96 -6.58 -0.37
N THR A 30 3.24 -6.28 -0.42
CA THR A 30 4.26 -7.02 0.32
C THR A 30 4.05 -6.88 1.83
N ARG A 31 3.78 -5.67 2.32
CA ARG A 31 3.56 -5.43 3.74
C ARG A 31 2.29 -6.09 4.25
N VAL A 32 1.21 -6.07 3.46
CA VAL A 32 -0.03 -6.76 3.81
C VAL A 32 0.20 -8.27 3.87
N LYS A 33 0.87 -8.83 2.89
CA LYS A 33 1.19 -10.26 2.87
C LYS A 33 2.04 -10.65 4.08
N THR A 34 3.04 -9.85 4.41
CA THR A 34 3.91 -10.07 5.57
C THR A 34 3.10 -10.06 6.87
N ALA A 35 2.19 -9.09 7.03
CA ALA A 35 1.35 -8.98 8.21
C ALA A 35 0.43 -10.20 8.36
N VAL A 36 -0.23 -10.61 7.28
CA VAL A 36 -1.11 -11.78 7.28
C VAL A 36 -0.34 -13.04 7.62
N THR A 37 0.81 -13.25 7.00
CA THR A 37 1.67 -14.41 7.26
C THR A 37 2.12 -14.44 8.73
N ALA A 38 2.52 -13.29 9.27
CA ALA A 38 2.94 -13.20 10.68
C ALA A 38 1.82 -13.58 11.64
N VAL A 39 0.59 -13.13 11.38
CA VAL A 39 -0.57 -13.50 12.21
C VAL A 39 -0.89 -14.99 12.09
N GLU A 40 -0.89 -15.53 10.88
CA GLU A 40 -1.17 -16.94 10.62
C GLU A 40 -0.14 -17.86 11.29
N GLN A 41 1.11 -17.44 11.31
CA GLN A 41 2.19 -18.20 11.95
C GLN A 41 2.31 -17.94 13.44
N GLY A 42 1.58 -16.95 13.96
CA GLY A 42 1.62 -16.60 15.38
C GLY A 42 2.95 -16.05 15.84
N THR A 43 3.69 -15.38 14.94
CA THR A 43 4.97 -14.77 15.30
C THR A 43 4.78 -13.54 16.18
N GLY A 44 5.75 -13.23 17.04
CA GLY A 44 5.68 -12.08 17.94
C GLY A 44 5.70 -10.73 17.24
N ASP A 45 6.07 -10.70 15.95
CA ASP A 45 6.16 -9.48 15.17
C ASP A 45 4.86 -9.11 14.44
N ALA A 46 3.77 -9.85 14.68
CA ALA A 46 2.51 -9.68 13.96
C ALA A 46 1.93 -8.27 14.15
N GLU A 47 1.93 -7.74 15.36
CA GLU A 47 1.41 -6.38 15.63
C GLU A 47 2.23 -5.31 14.92
N GLU A 48 3.55 -5.45 14.97
CA GLU A 48 4.46 -4.52 14.32
C GLU A 48 4.30 -4.56 12.80
N ALA A 49 4.20 -5.75 12.23
CA ALA A 49 3.97 -5.93 10.80
C ALA A 49 2.63 -5.31 10.39
N LEU A 50 1.59 -5.47 11.19
CA LEU A 50 0.27 -4.87 10.96
C LEU A 50 0.35 -3.35 10.97
N ARG A 51 0.99 -2.76 11.99
CA ARG A 51 1.16 -1.31 12.08
C ARG A 51 1.88 -0.76 10.87
N LEU A 52 2.92 -1.45 10.42
CA LEU A 52 3.69 -1.02 9.26
C LEU A 52 2.85 -1.07 7.99
N ALA A 53 2.04 -2.12 7.80
CA ALA A 53 1.15 -2.23 6.65
C ALA A 53 0.12 -1.10 6.63
N VAL A 54 -0.54 -0.82 7.77
CA VAL A 54 -1.50 0.29 7.89
C VAL A 54 -0.83 1.62 7.62
N LYS A 55 0.36 1.84 8.17
CA LYS A 55 1.12 3.07 7.96
C LYS A 55 1.43 3.31 6.49
N ARG A 56 1.82 2.27 5.75
CA ARG A 56 2.11 2.37 4.32
C ARG A 56 0.86 2.66 3.50
N ILE A 57 -0.26 2.05 3.86
CA ILE A 57 -1.55 2.32 3.20
C ILE A 57 -1.95 3.78 3.42
N ASP A 58 -1.86 4.28 4.63
CA ASP A 58 -2.21 5.67 4.96
C ASP A 58 -1.28 6.68 4.26
N LYS A 59 0.02 6.41 4.20
CA LYS A 59 0.95 7.26 3.46
C LYS A 59 0.65 7.30 1.98
N ALA A 60 0.32 6.16 1.38
CA ALA A 60 -0.03 6.09 -0.02
C ALA A 60 -1.28 6.91 -0.33
N ALA A 61 -2.28 6.85 0.55
CA ALA A 61 -3.49 7.67 0.42
C ALA A 61 -3.19 9.16 0.55
N ALA A 62 -2.34 9.54 1.51
CA ALA A 62 -1.93 10.93 1.72
C ALA A 62 -1.19 11.50 0.52
N ARG A 63 -0.40 10.68 -0.17
CA ARG A 63 0.35 11.08 -1.36
C ARG A 63 -0.46 11.01 -2.65
N GLY A 64 -1.70 10.50 -2.60
CA GLY A 64 -2.54 10.34 -3.77
C GLY A 64 -2.19 9.14 -4.64
N VAL A 65 -1.36 8.23 -4.17
CA VAL A 65 -1.04 6.99 -4.91
C VAL A 65 -2.26 6.10 -5.02
N ILE A 66 -3.04 6.04 -3.94
CA ILE A 66 -4.34 5.38 -3.92
C ILE A 66 -5.38 6.36 -3.38
N HIS A 67 -6.63 6.17 -3.78
CA HIS A 67 -7.73 6.99 -3.29
C HIS A 67 -8.01 6.65 -1.82
N LYS A 68 -8.49 7.63 -1.04
CA LYS A 68 -8.82 7.42 0.37
C LYS A 68 -9.82 6.29 0.59
N ASN A 69 -10.75 6.08 -0.34
CA ASN A 69 -11.72 4.99 -0.27
C ASN A 69 -11.04 3.63 -0.47
N GLN A 70 -10.07 3.56 -1.37
CA GLN A 70 -9.27 2.34 -1.54
C GLN A 70 -8.47 2.03 -0.28
N ALA A 71 -7.89 3.06 0.34
CA ALA A 71 -7.14 2.88 1.59
C ALA A 71 -8.06 2.33 2.69
N ALA A 72 -9.26 2.88 2.84
CA ALA A 72 -10.24 2.41 3.80
C ALA A 72 -10.65 0.96 3.54
N ASN A 73 -10.89 0.60 2.28
CA ASN A 73 -11.24 -0.75 1.89
C ASN A 73 -10.10 -1.74 2.15
N ARG A 74 -8.88 -1.37 1.83
CA ARG A 74 -7.71 -2.22 2.06
C ARG A 74 -7.49 -2.46 3.55
N LYS A 75 -7.61 -1.43 4.38
CA LYS A 75 -7.49 -1.56 5.84
C LYS A 75 -8.60 -2.45 6.40
N SER A 76 -9.83 -2.25 5.95
CA SER A 76 -10.97 -3.05 6.39
C SER A 76 -10.79 -4.53 6.04
N ARG A 77 -10.39 -4.84 4.81
CA ARG A 77 -10.12 -6.21 4.38
C ARG A 77 -9.00 -6.85 5.18
N LEU A 78 -7.95 -6.08 5.42
CA LEU A 78 -6.81 -6.56 6.22
C LEU A 78 -7.26 -6.90 7.63
N MET A 79 -8.01 -6.03 8.28
CA MET A 79 -8.52 -6.26 9.63
C MET A 79 -9.43 -7.48 9.71
N ARG A 80 -10.32 -7.67 8.72
CA ARG A 80 -11.18 -8.84 8.65
C ARG A 80 -10.38 -10.13 8.49
N ARG A 81 -9.37 -10.10 7.64
CA ARG A 81 -8.53 -11.26 7.38
C ARG A 81 -7.73 -11.63 8.63
N LEU A 82 -7.22 -10.63 9.34
CA LEU A 82 -6.51 -10.83 10.59
C LEU A 82 -7.42 -11.37 11.69
N ALA A 83 -8.64 -10.87 11.78
CA ALA A 83 -9.63 -11.36 12.74
C ALA A 83 -9.96 -12.83 12.48
N ARG A 84 -10.11 -13.24 11.22
CA ARG A 84 -10.34 -14.64 10.86
C ARG A 84 -9.15 -15.52 11.25
N ALA A 85 -7.94 -15.07 10.98
CA ALA A 85 -6.73 -15.80 11.32
C ALA A 85 -6.59 -15.97 12.83
N SER A 86 -6.92 -14.94 13.60
CA SER A 86 -6.91 -15.02 15.07
C SER A 86 -7.98 -15.94 15.62
N SER A 87 -9.18 -15.93 15.03
CA SER A 87 -10.29 -16.76 15.52
C SER A 87 -10.17 -18.22 15.10
N ALA A 88 -9.39 -18.52 14.07
CA ALA A 88 -9.16 -19.88 13.60
C ALA A 88 -8.16 -20.66 14.46
N SER A 89 -7.46 -19.98 15.35
CA SER A 89 -6.53 -20.65 16.31
C SER A 89 -7.24 -21.05 17.62
#